data_c1a9d7897050ec7dab38d92e31d6f2ec
#
_entry.id   c1a9d7897050ec7dab38d92e31d6f2ec
#
_cell.length_a   1.000
_cell.length_b   1.000
_cell.length_c   1.000
_cell.angle_alpha   90.00
_cell.angle_beta   90.00
_cell.angle_gamma   90.00
#
_symmetry.space_group_name_H-M   'P 1'
#
loop_
_entity.id
_entity.type
_entity.pdbx_description
1 polymer ?
#
loop_
_entity_poly.entity_id
_entity_poly.type
_entity_poly.pdbx_seq_one_letter_code
_entity_poly.pdbx_strand_id
1 'polypeptide(L)'
;MYFWDKHKTIISYYELLSGAVCDRYELTQMEYDILMFLHNNPQNNTAAEIVKIRKSTKSHVSTSLKTLENKGLVERKQSKENKKHIEIFLLDKAELIVEAGLNAQKEFAKNVLSGMTDEEKHMCKKVFDKICKNAEKSLREHK
;
A
#
# COMPACT_ATOMS: atom_id res chain seq x y z
N MET A 1 13.27 10.06 21.42
CA MET A 1 14.04 9.95 20.18
C MET A 1 13.29 10.53 19.01
N TYR A 2 13.89 11.43 18.29
CA TYR A 2 13.21 12.23 17.29
C TYR A 2 12.59 11.41 16.15
N PHE A 3 13.38 10.57 15.49
CA PHE A 3 12.91 9.81 14.32
C PHE A 3 11.85 8.77 14.69
N TRP A 4 12.10 8.02 15.76
CA TRP A 4 11.21 6.91 16.18
C TRP A 4 9.81 7.37 16.55
N ASP A 5 9.70 8.57 17.05
CA ASP A 5 8.42 9.12 17.49
C ASP A 5 7.74 9.93 16.39
N LYS A 6 8.52 10.70 15.63
CA LYS A 6 7.97 11.64 14.65
C LYS A 6 7.37 10.97 13.41
N HIS A 7 7.94 9.85 12.95
CA HIS A 7 7.38 9.18 11.77
C HIS A 7 5.96 8.66 12.01
N LYS A 8 5.61 8.36 13.26
CA LYS A 8 4.26 7.92 13.62
C LYS A 8 3.21 9.00 13.38
N THR A 9 3.59 10.26 13.50
CA THR A 9 2.70 11.39 13.19
C THR A 9 2.29 11.36 11.71
N ILE A 10 3.24 11.09 10.84
CA ILE A 10 2.99 10.99 9.39
C ILE A 10 2.03 9.83 9.09
N ILE A 11 2.30 8.66 9.67
CA ILE A 11 1.47 7.47 9.50
C ILE A 11 0.06 7.71 10.05
N SER A 12 -0.06 8.34 11.23
CA SER A 12 -1.35 8.64 11.84
C SER A 12 -2.21 9.54 10.97
N TYR A 13 -1.60 10.54 10.34
CA TYR A 13 -2.34 11.41 9.43
C TYR A 13 -2.80 10.64 8.19
N TYR A 14 -1.94 9.80 7.62
CA TYR A 14 -2.34 8.96 6.49
C TYR A 14 -3.49 8.03 6.85
N GLU A 15 -3.41 7.40 8.02
CA GLU A 15 -4.47 6.50 8.51
C GLU A 15 -5.77 7.24 8.78
N LEU A 16 -5.72 8.50 9.20
CA LEU A 16 -6.91 9.33 9.35
C LEU A 16 -7.64 9.49 8.00
N LEU A 17 -6.90 9.83 6.96
CA LEU A 17 -7.47 10.01 5.62
C LEU A 17 -7.96 8.69 5.01
N SER A 18 -7.15 7.65 5.07
CA SER A 18 -7.52 6.34 4.53
C SER A 18 -8.62 5.68 5.37
N GLY A 19 -8.63 5.93 6.68
CA GLY A 19 -9.67 5.43 7.58
C GLY A 19 -11.06 5.90 7.19
N ALA A 20 -11.19 7.13 6.70
CA ALA A 20 -12.47 7.65 6.22
C ALA A 20 -12.99 6.84 5.01
N VAL A 21 -12.08 6.42 4.12
CA VAL A 21 -12.42 5.56 2.99
C VAL A 21 -12.82 4.17 3.49
N CYS A 22 -12.05 3.62 4.44
CA CYS A 22 -12.34 2.32 5.05
C CYS A 22 -13.72 2.30 5.68
N ASP A 23 -14.08 3.33 6.45
CA ASP A 23 -15.38 3.43 7.11
C ASP A 23 -16.52 3.50 6.10
N ARG A 24 -16.32 4.27 5.04
CA ARG A 24 -17.34 4.46 4.00
C ARG A 24 -17.66 3.17 3.26
N TYR A 25 -16.66 2.33 3.00
CA TYR A 25 -16.81 1.11 2.21
C TYR A 25 -16.70 -0.16 3.04
N GLU A 26 -16.71 -0.04 4.36
CA GLU A 26 -16.66 -1.18 5.29
C GLU A 26 -15.46 -2.09 5.04
N LEU A 27 -14.27 -1.46 4.96
CA LEU A 27 -13.00 -2.16 4.73
C LEU A 27 -12.14 -2.09 5.99
N THR A 28 -11.33 -3.12 6.20
CA THR A 28 -10.21 -3.03 7.13
C THR A 28 -9.08 -2.24 6.47
N GLN A 29 -8.14 -1.74 7.27
CA GLN A 29 -6.98 -1.03 6.75
C GLN A 29 -6.18 -1.92 5.78
N MET A 30 -5.99 -3.21 6.11
CA MET A 30 -5.26 -4.14 5.23
C MET A 30 -5.99 -4.35 3.90
N GLU A 31 -7.31 -4.49 3.92
CA GLU A 31 -8.11 -4.63 2.69
C GLU A 31 -7.93 -3.40 1.79
N TYR A 32 -8.04 -2.21 2.38
CA TYR A 32 -7.81 -0.96 1.66
C TYR A 32 -6.38 -0.90 1.10
N ASP A 33 -5.39 -1.19 1.93
CA ASP A 33 -3.98 -1.16 1.52
C ASP A 33 -3.71 -2.09 0.35
N ILE A 34 -4.32 -3.29 0.35
CA ILE A 34 -4.17 -4.25 -0.75
C ILE A 34 -4.78 -3.69 -2.05
N LEU A 35 -5.97 -3.10 -1.98
CA LEU A 35 -6.61 -2.52 -3.17
C LEU A 35 -5.74 -1.41 -3.77
N MET A 36 -5.22 -0.52 -2.94
CA MET A 36 -4.36 0.56 -3.40
C MET A 36 -3.02 0.04 -3.92
N PHE A 37 -2.45 -0.98 -3.27
CA PHE A 37 -1.23 -1.63 -3.72
C PHE A 37 -1.40 -2.23 -5.13
N LEU A 38 -2.48 -2.95 -5.34
CA LEU A 38 -2.77 -3.57 -6.64
C LEU A 38 -2.96 -2.53 -7.74
N HIS A 39 -3.61 -1.42 -7.41
CA HIS A 39 -3.78 -0.33 -8.37
C HIS A 39 -2.44 0.32 -8.73
N ASN A 40 -1.61 0.61 -7.74
CA ASN A 40 -0.34 1.32 -7.92
C ASN A 40 0.79 0.41 -8.44
N ASN A 41 0.67 -0.90 -8.26
CA ASN A 41 1.71 -1.88 -8.62
C ASN A 41 1.09 -3.08 -9.33
N PRO A 42 0.46 -2.87 -10.51
CA PRO A 42 -0.30 -3.94 -11.17
C PRO A 42 0.55 -5.13 -11.60
N GLN A 43 1.85 -4.95 -11.79
CA GLN A 43 2.75 -6.05 -12.15
C GLN A 43 3.18 -6.90 -10.95
N ASN A 44 2.95 -6.42 -9.72
CA ASN A 44 3.32 -7.13 -8.48
C ASN A 44 2.09 -7.72 -7.82
N ASN A 45 1.24 -8.37 -8.60
CA ASN A 45 -0.12 -8.75 -8.21
C ASN A 45 -0.27 -10.19 -7.71
N THR A 46 0.70 -10.68 -6.94
CA THR A 46 0.59 -11.97 -6.25
C THR A 46 0.59 -11.78 -4.74
N ALA A 47 0.01 -12.74 -4.02
CA ALA A 47 0.01 -12.70 -2.55
C ALA A 47 1.44 -12.62 -2.00
N ALA A 48 2.37 -13.36 -2.60
CA ALA A 48 3.78 -13.36 -2.19
C ALA A 48 4.42 -11.97 -2.35
N GLU A 49 4.13 -11.28 -3.45
CA GLU A 49 4.65 -9.93 -3.68
C GLU A 49 4.07 -8.91 -2.69
N ILE A 50 2.78 -9.03 -2.39
CA ILE A 50 2.14 -8.17 -1.39
C ILE A 50 2.80 -8.36 -0.02
N VAL A 51 2.97 -9.60 0.41
CA VAL A 51 3.63 -9.94 1.69
C VAL A 51 5.04 -9.34 1.73
N LYS A 52 5.81 -9.54 0.67
CA LYS A 52 7.19 -9.08 0.58
C LYS A 52 7.32 -7.56 0.61
N ILE A 53 6.60 -6.89 -0.27
CA ILE A 53 6.73 -5.42 -0.44
C ILE A 53 6.09 -4.66 0.71
N ARG A 54 4.93 -5.10 1.18
CA ARG A 54 4.22 -4.46 2.29
C ARG A 54 4.77 -4.85 3.66
N LYS A 55 5.69 -5.82 3.72
CA LYS A 55 6.22 -6.34 5.00
C LYS A 55 5.12 -6.83 5.93
N SER A 56 4.08 -7.44 5.35
CA SER A 56 2.92 -7.96 6.08
C SER A 56 3.07 -9.46 6.31
N THR A 57 2.25 -10.03 7.20
CA THR A 57 2.25 -11.48 7.40
C THR A 57 1.45 -12.17 6.30
N LYS A 58 1.87 -13.40 5.97
CA LYS A 58 1.20 -14.23 4.97
C LYS A 58 -0.27 -14.49 5.35
N SER A 59 -0.51 -14.79 6.63
CA SER A 59 -1.85 -15.07 7.15
C SER A 59 -2.78 -13.86 7.00
N HIS A 60 -2.31 -12.66 7.36
CA HIS A 60 -3.10 -11.44 7.28
C HIS A 60 -3.46 -11.08 5.83
N VAL A 61 -2.49 -11.21 4.92
CA VAL A 61 -2.72 -10.96 3.49
C VAL A 61 -3.71 -11.98 2.91
N SER A 62 -3.52 -13.25 3.22
CA SER A 62 -4.39 -14.33 2.72
C SER A 62 -5.84 -14.15 3.16
N THR A 63 -6.06 -13.85 4.44
CA THR A 63 -7.40 -13.62 4.99
C THR A 63 -8.06 -12.39 4.32
N SER A 64 -7.31 -11.31 4.17
CA SER A 64 -7.81 -10.09 3.56
C SER A 64 -8.16 -10.28 2.08
N LEU A 65 -7.34 -11.01 1.34
CA LEU A 65 -7.62 -11.33 -0.07
C LEU A 65 -8.89 -12.15 -0.22
N LYS A 66 -9.10 -13.12 0.66
CA LYS A 66 -10.32 -13.94 0.64
C LYS A 66 -11.55 -13.06 0.87
N THR A 67 -11.49 -12.15 1.83
CA THR A 67 -12.58 -11.22 2.11
C THR A 67 -12.84 -10.30 0.91
N LEU A 68 -11.80 -9.75 0.31
CA LEU A 68 -11.93 -8.90 -0.88
C LEU A 68 -12.55 -9.66 -2.06
N GLU A 69 -12.16 -10.92 -2.25
CA GLU A 69 -12.74 -11.78 -3.28
C GLU A 69 -14.22 -12.02 -3.01
N ASN A 70 -14.58 -12.32 -1.76
CA ASN A 70 -15.97 -12.54 -1.36
C ASN A 70 -16.84 -11.28 -1.54
N LYS A 71 -16.25 -10.11 -1.37
CA LYS A 71 -16.93 -8.83 -1.60
C LYS A 71 -17.05 -8.47 -3.09
N GLY A 72 -16.43 -9.24 -3.98
CA GLY A 72 -16.43 -8.98 -5.41
C GLY A 72 -15.54 -7.81 -5.84
N LEU A 73 -14.53 -7.51 -5.05
CA LEU A 73 -13.61 -6.39 -5.31
C LEU A 73 -12.35 -6.82 -6.06
N VAL A 74 -11.94 -8.07 -5.89
CA VAL A 74 -10.81 -8.65 -6.61
C VAL A 74 -11.19 -10.03 -7.11
N GLU A 75 -10.47 -10.52 -8.11
CA GLU A 75 -10.52 -11.92 -8.53
C GLU A 75 -9.12 -12.48 -8.60
N ARG A 76 -9.01 -13.77 -8.35
CA ARG A 76 -7.75 -14.50 -8.43
C ARG A 76 -7.80 -15.43 -9.62
N LYS A 77 -6.79 -15.34 -10.49
CA LYS A 77 -6.67 -16.18 -11.67
C LYS A 77 -5.31 -16.84 -11.72
N GLN A 78 -5.28 -18.10 -12.09
CA GLN A 78 -4.03 -18.81 -12.30
C GLN A 78 -3.31 -18.18 -13.51
N SER A 79 -2.01 -17.91 -13.36
CA SER A 79 -1.20 -17.39 -14.45
C SER A 79 -1.11 -18.38 -15.59
N LYS A 80 -1.24 -17.92 -16.82
CA LYS A 80 -1.10 -18.75 -18.03
C LYS A 80 0.34 -19.23 -18.21
N GLU A 81 1.31 -18.42 -17.80
CA GLU A 81 2.73 -18.71 -17.94
C GLU A 81 3.26 -19.63 -16.85
N ASN A 82 2.72 -19.54 -15.65
CA ASN A 82 3.15 -20.35 -14.52
C ASN A 82 1.96 -20.72 -13.65
N LYS A 83 1.55 -21.98 -13.73
CA LYS A 83 0.38 -22.51 -13.01
C LYS A 83 0.50 -22.43 -11.48
N LYS A 84 1.72 -22.22 -10.95
CA LYS A 84 1.95 -22.05 -9.51
C LYS A 84 1.68 -20.63 -9.05
N HIS A 85 1.62 -19.67 -9.97
CA HIS A 85 1.37 -18.28 -9.66
C HIS A 85 -0.11 -17.97 -9.83
N ILE A 86 -0.70 -17.40 -8.78
CA ILE A 86 -2.06 -16.88 -8.81
C ILE A 86 -1.97 -15.36 -8.85
N GLU A 87 -2.49 -14.79 -9.93
CA GLU A 87 -2.52 -13.35 -10.12
C GLU A 87 -3.82 -12.77 -9.61
N ILE A 88 -3.75 -11.59 -9.04
CA ILE A 88 -4.88 -10.92 -8.41
C ILE A 88 -5.21 -9.67 -9.22
N PHE A 89 -6.47 -9.54 -9.60
CA PHE A 89 -6.94 -8.42 -10.42
C PHE A 89 -8.08 -7.67 -9.72
N LEU A 90 -8.02 -6.35 -9.81
CA LEU A 90 -9.11 -5.50 -9.34
C LEU A 90 -10.32 -5.67 -10.26
N LEU A 91 -11.50 -5.78 -9.67
CA LEU A 91 -12.75 -5.83 -10.42
C LEU A 91 -13.38 -4.43 -10.47
N ASP A 92 -14.32 -4.23 -11.40
CA ASP A 92 -14.97 -2.94 -11.64
C ASP A 92 -15.62 -2.38 -10.37
N LYS A 93 -16.13 -3.22 -9.50
CA LYS A 93 -16.74 -2.82 -8.23
C LYS A 93 -15.77 -2.08 -7.31
N ALA A 94 -14.46 -2.32 -7.45
CA ALA A 94 -13.44 -1.66 -6.65
C ALA A 94 -13.09 -0.25 -7.16
N GLU A 95 -13.55 0.12 -8.34
CA GLU A 95 -13.16 1.38 -9.00
C GLU A 95 -13.45 2.62 -8.16
N LEU A 96 -14.64 2.73 -7.57
CA LEU A 96 -15.01 3.87 -6.72
C LEU A 96 -14.15 3.94 -5.46
N ILE A 97 -13.81 2.79 -4.89
CA ILE A 97 -12.96 2.71 -3.69
C ILE A 97 -11.55 3.19 -4.04
N VAL A 98 -11.01 2.71 -5.15
CA VAL A 98 -9.67 3.11 -5.62
C VAL A 98 -9.65 4.61 -5.90
N GLU A 99 -10.66 5.16 -6.53
CA GLU A 99 -10.78 6.59 -6.78
C GLU A 99 -10.75 7.40 -5.47
N ALA A 100 -11.54 6.97 -4.49
CA ALA A 100 -11.55 7.60 -3.16
C ALA A 100 -10.17 7.51 -2.49
N GLY A 101 -9.50 6.37 -2.63
CA GLY A 101 -8.14 6.16 -2.12
C GLY A 101 -7.11 7.07 -2.79
N LEU A 102 -7.20 7.23 -4.11
CA LEU A 102 -6.31 8.12 -4.85
C LEU A 102 -6.50 9.58 -4.40
N ASN A 103 -7.74 9.99 -4.14
CA ASN A 103 -8.03 11.32 -3.61
C ASN A 103 -7.45 11.51 -2.21
N ALA A 104 -7.54 10.48 -1.35
CA ALA A 104 -6.93 10.51 -0.02
C ALA A 104 -5.41 10.64 -0.12
N GLN A 105 -4.77 9.91 -1.04
CA GLN A 105 -3.32 10.00 -1.26
C GLN A 105 -2.89 11.37 -1.77
N LYS A 106 -3.67 11.98 -2.65
CA LYS A 106 -3.42 13.34 -3.14
C LYS A 106 -3.53 14.38 -2.01
N GLU A 107 -4.56 14.27 -1.19
CA GLU A 107 -4.76 15.18 -0.05
C GLU A 107 -3.62 15.04 0.95
N PHE A 108 -3.22 13.80 1.24
CA PHE A 108 -2.08 13.53 2.11
C PHE A 108 -0.82 14.21 1.58
N ALA A 109 -0.46 13.97 0.33
CA ALA A 109 0.75 14.53 -0.28
C ALA A 109 0.70 16.06 -0.29
N LYS A 110 -0.42 16.63 -0.66
CA LYS A 110 -0.62 18.09 -0.69
C LYS A 110 -0.34 18.71 0.68
N ASN A 111 -0.89 18.10 1.73
CA ASN A 111 -0.80 18.67 3.08
C ASN A 111 0.56 18.45 3.72
N VAL A 112 1.16 17.25 3.58
CA VAL A 112 2.46 16.96 4.20
C VAL A 112 3.61 17.66 3.48
N LEU A 113 3.44 18.00 2.21
CA LEU A 113 4.45 18.70 1.43
C LEU A 113 4.18 20.21 1.33
N SER A 114 3.17 20.69 2.05
CA SER A 114 2.79 22.12 2.04
C SER A 114 3.94 22.99 2.50
N GLY A 115 4.19 24.08 1.76
CA GLY A 115 5.26 25.02 2.09
C GLY A 115 6.66 24.58 1.66
N MET A 116 6.79 23.40 1.07
CA MET A 116 8.08 22.91 0.58
C MET A 116 8.35 23.41 -0.84
N THR A 117 9.61 23.80 -1.10
CA THR A 117 10.05 24.11 -2.45
C THR A 117 10.20 22.84 -3.27
N ASP A 118 10.29 22.98 -4.60
CA ASP A 118 10.52 21.83 -5.49
C ASP A 118 11.86 21.16 -5.19
N GLU A 119 12.88 21.95 -4.82
CA GLU A 119 14.19 21.43 -4.43
C GLU A 119 14.09 20.60 -3.15
N GLU A 120 13.34 21.09 -2.15
CA GLU A 120 13.11 20.37 -0.89
C GLU A 120 12.37 19.06 -1.12
N LYS A 121 11.34 19.07 -1.97
CA LYS A 121 10.58 17.87 -2.32
C LYS A 121 11.47 16.83 -3.00
N HIS A 122 12.30 17.28 -3.94
CA HIS A 122 13.24 16.41 -4.65
C HIS A 122 14.27 15.81 -3.70
N MET A 123 14.84 16.65 -2.83
CA MET A 123 15.85 16.20 -1.85
C MET A 123 15.23 15.23 -0.84
N CYS A 124 14.01 15.49 -0.38
CA CYS A 124 13.27 14.62 0.54
C CYS A 124 13.12 13.22 -0.06
N LYS A 125 12.67 13.13 -1.31
CA LYS A 125 12.53 11.85 -2.01
C LYS A 125 13.87 11.14 -2.14
N LYS A 126 14.89 11.84 -2.55
CA LYS A 126 16.24 11.30 -2.73
C LYS A 126 16.80 10.73 -1.43
N VAL A 127 16.70 11.48 -0.34
CA VAL A 127 17.20 11.07 0.99
C VAL A 127 16.38 9.89 1.51
N PHE A 128 15.07 9.94 1.39
CA PHE A 128 14.20 8.86 1.84
C PHE A 128 14.49 7.55 1.10
N ASP A 129 14.67 7.61 -0.22
CA ASP A 129 15.04 6.43 -1.01
C ASP A 129 16.36 5.82 -0.53
N LYS A 130 17.36 6.65 -0.19
CA LYS A 130 18.63 6.16 0.36
C LYS A 130 18.46 5.48 1.72
N ILE A 131 17.65 6.09 2.60
CA ILE A 131 17.34 5.51 3.92
C ILE A 131 16.71 4.13 3.75
N CYS A 132 15.72 4.03 2.87
CA CYS A 132 15.02 2.76 2.62
C CYS A 132 15.94 1.70 2.05
N LYS A 133 16.80 2.06 1.09
CA LYS A 133 17.78 1.13 0.50
C LYS A 133 18.78 0.62 1.52
N ASN A 134 19.23 1.48 2.41
CA ASN A 134 20.14 1.08 3.49
C ASN A 134 19.47 0.12 4.46
N ALA A 135 18.21 0.39 4.81
CA ALA A 135 17.43 -0.49 5.68
C ALA A 135 17.21 -1.86 5.04
N GLU A 136 16.86 -1.90 3.75
CA GLU A 136 16.68 -3.15 3.01
C GLU A 136 17.96 -3.98 2.95
N LYS A 137 19.08 -3.31 2.70
CA LYS A 137 20.39 -3.97 2.70
C LYS A 137 20.68 -4.59 4.06
N SER A 138 20.46 -3.84 5.13
CA SER A 138 20.70 -4.31 6.50
C SER A 138 19.82 -5.49 6.86
N LEU A 139 18.56 -5.47 6.43
CA LEU A 139 17.64 -6.60 6.62
C LEU A 139 18.14 -7.86 5.93
N ARG A 140 18.67 -7.74 4.70
CA ARG A 140 19.21 -8.89 3.97
C ARG A 140 20.46 -9.47 4.66
N GLU A 141 21.30 -8.62 5.21
CA GLU A 141 22.55 -9.03 5.87
C GLU A 141 22.34 -9.70 7.23
N HIS A 142 21.16 -9.53 7.82
CA HIS A 142 20.82 -10.08 9.13
C HIS A 142 20.05 -11.40 9.09
N LYS A 143 19.96 -12.03 7.95
CA LYS A 143 19.31 -13.34 7.83
C LYS A 143 20.21 -14.49 8.21
#